data_f0a1ea4fe0fc63eb2b78a88451505a2f
#
_entry.id   f0a1ea4fe0fc63eb2b78a88451505a2f
#
_cell.length_a   1.000
_cell.length_b   1.000
_cell.length_c   1.000
_cell.angle_alpha   90.00
_cell.angle_beta   90.00
_cell.angle_gamma   90.00
#
_symmetry.space_group_name_H-M   'P 1'
#
loop_
_entity.id
_entity.type
_entity.pdbx_description
1 polymer ?
#
loop_
_entity_poly.entity_id
_entity_poly.type
_entity_poly.pdbx_seq_one_letter_code
_entity_poly.pdbx_strand_id
1 'polypeptide(L)'
;MKAHLAPMTSPAVTAEARSLKGPGFPEFVALIAMMMALNALAIDSMLPALPAIGDALGVTSENSRQWVITAYLLGFGGAQLIYGPLADRFGRKPVLMVGLALYVLFSVLAAFSPTFELLIAARVGTGIGAAALRVLAVSIVRDRYSGRTMARVMAL
;
A
#
# COMPACT_ATOMS: atom_id res chain seq x y z
N MET A 1 48.17 2.31 40.95
CA MET A 1 47.17 3.38 40.93
C MET A 1 46.21 3.08 39.75
N LYS A 2 45.06 2.43 40.01
CA LYS A 2 44.07 2.04 38.97
C LYS A 2 43.00 3.13 38.93
N ALA A 3 43.01 3.90 37.86
CA ALA A 3 41.95 4.88 37.58
C ALA A 3 40.66 4.14 37.21
N HIS A 4 39.63 4.31 38.03
CA HIS A 4 38.29 3.76 37.85
C HIS A 4 37.56 4.67 36.84
N LEU A 5 37.50 4.26 35.56
CA LEU A 5 36.66 4.92 34.56
C LEU A 5 35.22 4.46 34.80
N ALA A 6 34.44 5.32 35.45
CA ALA A 6 32.99 5.16 35.52
C ALA A 6 32.38 5.39 34.09
N PRO A 7 31.42 4.55 33.64
CA PRO A 7 30.76 4.79 32.36
C PRO A 7 29.84 6.02 32.50
N MET A 8 30.21 7.09 31.81
CA MET A 8 29.35 8.28 31.68
C MET A 8 28.17 7.96 30.74
N THR A 9 27.16 7.31 31.27
CA THR A 9 25.88 7.21 30.58
C THR A 9 25.14 8.54 30.75
N SER A 10 25.29 9.44 29.78
CA SER A 10 24.56 10.70 29.77
C SER A 10 23.05 10.44 29.71
N PRO A 11 22.24 11.05 30.60
CA PRO A 11 20.78 10.90 30.59
C PRO A 11 20.13 11.36 29.28
N ALA A 12 20.83 12.18 28.47
CA ALA A 12 20.40 12.56 27.14
C ALA A 12 20.37 11.39 26.15
N VAL A 13 21.35 10.46 26.19
CA VAL A 13 21.40 9.28 25.34
C VAL A 13 20.28 8.29 25.64
N THR A 14 19.89 8.18 26.92
CA THR A 14 18.77 7.32 27.33
C THR A 14 17.40 7.94 27.01
N ALA A 15 17.29 9.27 26.98
CA ALA A 15 16.06 9.98 26.61
C ALA A 15 15.83 9.90 25.08
N GLU A 16 16.88 10.02 24.29
CA GLU A 16 16.83 9.94 22.82
C GLU A 16 16.50 8.52 22.34
N ALA A 17 17.01 7.48 22.99
CA ALA A 17 16.65 6.09 22.73
C ALA A 17 15.17 5.76 23.07
N ARG A 18 14.52 6.54 23.93
CA ARG A 18 13.10 6.41 24.27
C ARG A 18 12.16 7.03 23.25
N SER A 19 12.64 7.99 22.45
CA SER A 19 11.87 8.70 21.42
C SER A 19 11.70 7.91 20.12
N LEU A 20 12.43 6.80 19.91
CA LEU A 20 12.40 5.98 18.71
C LEU A 20 11.62 4.66 18.90
N LYS A 21 10.64 4.59 19.79
CA LYS A 21 9.70 3.47 19.81
C LYS A 21 8.78 3.54 18.60
N GLY A 22 9.25 3.04 17.47
CA GLY A 22 8.39 2.64 16.36
C GLY A 22 7.39 1.57 16.82
N PRO A 23 6.34 1.28 16.03
CA PRO A 23 5.32 0.30 16.36
C PRO A 23 5.95 -1.03 16.75
N GLY A 24 5.38 -1.71 17.75
CA GLY A 24 5.80 -3.03 18.18
C GLY A 24 5.73 -4.04 17.02
N PHE A 25 6.42 -5.16 17.16
CA PHE A 25 6.41 -6.20 16.11
C PHE A 25 4.99 -6.59 15.65
N PRO A 26 4.02 -6.87 16.54
CA PRO A 26 2.66 -7.23 16.12
C PRO A 26 1.92 -6.08 15.46
N GLU A 27 2.09 -4.85 15.92
CA GLU A 27 1.48 -3.66 15.31
C GLU A 27 2.03 -3.42 13.90
N PHE A 28 3.33 -3.61 13.73
CA PHE A 28 4.00 -3.49 12.43
C PHE A 28 3.48 -4.55 11.44
N VAL A 29 3.41 -5.82 11.87
CA VAL A 29 2.88 -6.92 11.05
C VAL A 29 1.42 -6.65 10.68
N ALA A 30 0.59 -6.22 11.64
CA ALA A 30 -0.81 -5.89 11.39
C ALA A 30 -0.96 -4.76 10.35
N LEU A 31 -0.11 -3.73 10.42
CA LEU A 31 -0.12 -2.62 9.47
C LEU A 31 0.24 -3.09 8.05
N ILE A 32 1.29 -3.89 7.91
CA ILE A 32 1.69 -4.47 6.61
C ILE A 32 0.61 -5.40 6.07
N ALA A 33 0.05 -6.27 6.91
CA ALA A 33 -1.05 -7.16 6.53
C ALA A 33 -2.29 -6.38 6.06
N MET A 34 -2.65 -5.29 6.75
CA MET A 34 -3.74 -4.42 6.34
C MET A 34 -3.50 -3.77 4.98
N MET A 35 -2.29 -3.27 4.72
CA MET A 35 -1.92 -2.70 3.42
C MET A 35 -2.04 -3.74 2.29
N MET A 36 -1.64 -4.98 2.55
CA MET A 36 -1.77 -6.08 1.59
C MET A 36 -3.22 -6.52 1.39
N ALA A 37 -4.00 -6.60 2.48
CA ALA A 37 -5.42 -6.96 2.45
C ALA A 37 -6.25 -5.96 1.66
N LEU A 38 -5.99 -4.67 1.76
CA LEU A 38 -6.67 -3.63 0.96
C LEU A 38 -6.52 -3.87 -0.55
N ASN A 39 -5.33 -4.31 -0.99
CA ASN A 39 -5.09 -4.61 -2.39
C ASN A 39 -5.86 -5.87 -2.85
N ALA A 40 -5.86 -6.94 -2.05
CA ALA A 40 -6.62 -8.15 -2.35
C ALA A 40 -8.13 -7.85 -2.39
N LEU A 41 -8.64 -7.14 -1.39
CA LEU A 41 -10.04 -6.78 -1.29
C LEU A 41 -10.51 -5.93 -2.48
N ALA A 42 -9.67 -5.05 -3.01
CA ALA A 42 -9.99 -4.22 -4.18
C ALA A 42 -10.24 -5.05 -5.45
N ILE A 43 -9.60 -6.21 -5.58
CA ILE A 43 -9.77 -7.14 -6.70
C ILE A 43 -10.95 -8.08 -6.41
N ASP A 44 -10.93 -8.75 -5.25
CA ASP A 44 -11.86 -9.84 -4.92
C ASP A 44 -13.30 -9.36 -4.76
N SER A 45 -13.49 -8.16 -4.19
CA SER A 45 -14.84 -7.57 -4.05
C SER A 45 -15.48 -7.20 -5.39
N MET A 46 -14.67 -7.02 -6.44
CA MET A 46 -15.14 -6.64 -7.77
C MET A 46 -15.73 -7.80 -8.56
N LEU A 47 -15.17 -9.00 -8.41
CA LEU A 47 -15.59 -10.19 -9.18
C LEU A 47 -17.09 -10.47 -9.07
N PRO A 48 -17.69 -10.56 -7.88
CA PRO A 48 -19.12 -10.78 -7.75
C PRO A 48 -19.97 -9.57 -8.15
N ALA A 49 -19.41 -8.36 -8.16
CA ALA A 49 -20.10 -7.13 -8.51
C ALA A 49 -20.18 -6.87 -10.03
N LEU A 50 -19.32 -7.50 -10.83
CA LEU A 50 -19.25 -7.25 -12.28
C LEU A 50 -20.57 -7.40 -13.03
N PRO A 51 -21.41 -8.44 -12.79
CA PRO A 51 -22.71 -8.54 -13.44
C PRO A 51 -23.63 -7.36 -13.13
N ALA A 52 -23.76 -7.02 -11.85
CA ALA A 52 -24.61 -5.91 -11.40
C ALA A 52 -24.14 -4.56 -11.93
N ILE A 53 -22.83 -4.32 -12.00
CA ILE A 53 -22.23 -3.11 -12.58
C ILE A 53 -22.54 -3.05 -14.08
N GLY A 54 -22.41 -4.18 -14.79
CA GLY A 54 -22.72 -4.25 -16.21
C GLY A 54 -24.17 -3.91 -16.49
N ASP A 55 -25.09 -4.46 -15.72
CA ASP A 55 -26.53 -4.21 -15.87
C ASP A 55 -26.89 -2.75 -15.54
N ALA A 56 -26.31 -2.20 -14.47
CA ALA A 56 -26.54 -0.81 -14.05
C ALA A 56 -26.00 0.23 -15.06
N LEU A 57 -24.90 -0.07 -15.75
CA LEU A 57 -24.25 0.83 -16.70
C LEU A 57 -24.54 0.48 -18.18
N GLY A 58 -25.47 -0.45 -18.43
CA GLY A 58 -25.90 -0.82 -19.79
C GLY A 58 -24.85 -1.60 -20.58
N VAL A 59 -23.90 -2.24 -19.92
CA VAL A 59 -22.84 -3.05 -20.56
C VAL A 59 -23.27 -4.50 -20.68
N THR A 60 -23.77 -4.89 -21.85
CA THR A 60 -24.31 -6.23 -22.12
C THR A 60 -23.22 -7.28 -22.38
N SER A 61 -22.06 -6.86 -22.89
CA SER A 61 -20.94 -7.77 -23.24
C SER A 61 -20.16 -8.15 -21.99
N GLU A 62 -20.06 -9.44 -21.71
CA GLU A 62 -19.27 -10.00 -20.62
C GLU A 62 -17.78 -9.64 -20.73
N ASN A 63 -17.25 -9.65 -21.96
CA ASN A 63 -15.87 -9.24 -22.23
C ASN A 63 -15.62 -7.78 -21.89
N SER A 64 -16.60 -6.90 -22.14
CA SER A 64 -16.48 -5.49 -21.77
C SER A 64 -16.47 -5.27 -20.25
N ARG A 65 -17.19 -6.09 -19.48
CA ARG A 65 -17.19 -6.02 -18.01
C ARG A 65 -15.81 -6.33 -17.41
N GLN A 66 -15.02 -7.21 -18.06
CA GLN A 66 -13.67 -7.56 -17.60
C GLN A 66 -12.68 -6.39 -17.71
N TRP A 67 -12.96 -5.37 -18.53
CA TRP A 67 -12.14 -4.18 -18.60
C TRP A 67 -12.01 -3.45 -17.26
N VAL A 68 -12.98 -3.60 -16.36
CA VAL A 68 -12.93 -3.03 -15.01
C VAL A 68 -11.74 -3.56 -14.22
N ILE A 69 -11.48 -4.86 -14.31
CA ILE A 69 -10.35 -5.51 -13.64
C ILE A 69 -9.05 -5.21 -14.40
N THR A 70 -9.08 -5.29 -15.73
CA THR A 70 -7.91 -5.01 -16.58
C THR A 70 -7.40 -3.59 -16.36
N ALA A 71 -8.30 -2.60 -16.30
CA ALA A 71 -7.95 -1.21 -16.04
C ALA A 71 -7.25 -1.03 -14.69
N TYR A 72 -7.76 -1.67 -13.64
CA TYR A 72 -7.11 -1.68 -12.34
C TYR A 72 -5.70 -2.29 -12.41
N LEU A 73 -5.55 -3.45 -13.06
CA LEU A 73 -4.26 -4.14 -13.17
C LEU A 73 -3.25 -3.35 -14.01
N LEU A 74 -3.69 -2.65 -15.07
CA LEU A 74 -2.83 -1.77 -15.87
C LEU A 74 -2.30 -0.59 -15.03
N GLY A 75 -3.19 0.08 -14.27
CA GLY A 75 -2.79 1.14 -13.36
C GLY A 75 -1.83 0.65 -12.28
N PHE A 76 -2.15 -0.49 -11.69
CA PHE A 76 -1.36 -1.13 -10.66
C PHE A 76 0.03 -1.56 -11.15
N GLY A 77 0.10 -2.29 -12.27
CA GLY A 77 1.37 -2.78 -12.83
C GLY A 77 2.27 -1.65 -13.33
N GLY A 78 1.72 -0.69 -14.06
CA GLY A 78 2.49 0.46 -14.56
C GLY A 78 3.06 1.33 -13.44
N ALA A 79 2.28 1.60 -12.41
CA ALA A 79 2.69 2.43 -11.29
C ALA A 79 3.75 1.77 -10.39
N GLN A 80 3.82 0.44 -10.30
CA GLN A 80 4.83 -0.26 -9.51
C GLN A 80 6.26 0.10 -9.92
N LEU A 81 6.50 0.32 -11.23
CA LEU A 81 7.82 0.68 -11.74
C LEU A 81 8.27 2.08 -11.29
N ILE A 82 7.31 2.96 -11.03
CA ILE A 82 7.54 4.37 -10.69
C ILE A 82 7.70 4.55 -9.18
N TYR A 83 6.97 3.81 -8.36
CA TYR A 83 6.93 4.01 -6.91
C TYR A 83 8.24 3.65 -6.20
N GLY A 84 9.05 2.73 -6.74
CA GLY A 84 10.38 2.43 -6.21
C GLY A 84 11.28 3.68 -6.22
N PRO A 85 11.64 4.19 -7.40
CA PRO A 85 12.47 5.40 -7.52
C PRO A 85 11.86 6.64 -6.84
N LEU A 86 10.53 6.76 -6.84
CA LEU A 86 9.84 7.87 -6.21
C LEU A 86 9.98 7.85 -4.69
N ALA A 87 9.88 6.67 -4.08
CA ALA A 87 10.06 6.48 -2.64
C ALA A 87 11.51 6.71 -2.19
N ASP A 88 12.48 6.35 -3.06
CA ASP A 88 13.90 6.59 -2.78
C ASP A 88 14.23 8.09 -2.85
N ARG A 89 13.58 8.87 -3.73
CA ARG A 89 13.82 10.30 -3.90
C ARG A 89 13.11 11.17 -2.88
N PHE A 90 11.84 10.91 -2.62
CA PHE A 90 10.99 11.76 -1.76
C PHE A 90 10.76 11.21 -0.36
N GLY A 91 11.24 10.00 -0.11
CA GLY A 91 11.00 9.28 1.13
C GLY A 91 9.69 8.48 1.11
N ARG A 92 9.62 7.46 1.96
CA ARG A 92 8.51 6.48 1.94
C ARG A 92 7.20 7.03 2.47
N LYS A 93 7.27 7.84 3.56
CA LYS A 93 6.06 8.36 4.21
C LYS A 93 5.22 9.26 3.30
N PRO A 94 5.78 10.32 2.64
CA PRO A 94 4.98 11.17 1.77
C PRO A 94 4.44 10.41 0.55
N VAL A 95 5.23 9.51 -0.05
CA VAL A 95 4.79 8.72 -1.20
C VAL A 95 3.64 7.77 -0.81
N LEU A 96 3.71 7.15 0.38
CA LEU A 96 2.63 6.32 0.92
C LEU A 96 1.35 7.13 1.14
N MET A 97 1.45 8.32 1.72
CA MET A 97 0.28 9.18 1.98
C MET A 97 -0.40 9.62 0.67
N VAL A 98 0.39 10.00 -0.33
CA VAL A 98 -0.13 10.36 -1.66
C VAL A 98 -0.79 9.14 -2.32
N GLY A 99 -0.14 7.98 -2.29
CA GLY A 99 -0.71 6.74 -2.85
C GLY A 99 -2.02 6.34 -2.18
N LEU A 100 -2.09 6.43 -0.84
CA LEU A 100 -3.32 6.16 -0.08
C LEU A 100 -4.42 7.17 -0.41
N ALA A 101 -4.10 8.46 -0.50
CA ALA A 101 -5.05 9.49 -0.88
C ALA A 101 -5.62 9.26 -2.29
N LEU A 102 -4.77 8.91 -3.26
CA LEU A 102 -5.19 8.53 -4.61
C LEU A 102 -6.09 7.29 -4.59
N TYR A 103 -5.71 6.26 -3.84
CA TYR A 103 -6.51 5.05 -3.69
C TYR A 103 -7.93 5.36 -3.18
N VAL A 104 -8.05 6.13 -2.10
CA VAL A 104 -9.35 6.50 -1.51
C VAL A 104 -10.15 7.37 -2.48
N LEU A 105 -9.54 8.41 -3.05
CA LEU A 105 -10.18 9.32 -3.98
C LEU A 105 -10.78 8.58 -5.18
N PHE A 106 -9.99 7.76 -5.86
CA PHE A 106 -10.45 7.02 -7.02
C PHE A 106 -11.40 5.88 -6.68
N SER A 107 -11.32 5.30 -5.48
CA SER A 107 -12.30 4.32 -5.00
C SER A 107 -13.67 4.97 -4.79
N VAL A 108 -13.70 6.18 -4.23
CA VAL A 108 -14.95 6.95 -4.09
C VAL A 108 -15.49 7.35 -5.47
N LEU A 109 -14.65 7.85 -6.37
CA LEU A 109 -15.05 8.16 -7.75
C LEU A 109 -15.63 6.93 -8.46
N ALA A 110 -15.02 5.76 -8.30
CA ALA A 110 -15.52 4.52 -8.88
C ALA A 110 -16.91 4.13 -8.33
N ALA A 111 -17.15 4.35 -7.03
CA ALA A 111 -18.44 4.03 -6.39
C ALA A 111 -19.60 4.91 -6.88
N PHE A 112 -19.31 6.14 -7.28
CA PHE A 112 -20.29 7.11 -7.78
C PHE A 112 -20.23 7.33 -9.29
N SER A 113 -19.58 6.44 -10.04
CA SER A 113 -19.43 6.59 -11.50
C SER A 113 -20.75 6.41 -12.23
N PRO A 114 -21.28 7.43 -12.94
CA PRO A 114 -22.52 7.34 -13.70
C PRO A 114 -22.34 6.67 -15.07
N THR A 115 -21.10 6.52 -15.55
CA THR A 115 -20.79 5.92 -16.86
C THR A 115 -19.72 4.86 -16.72
N PHE A 116 -19.72 3.92 -17.68
CA PHE A 116 -18.72 2.84 -17.69
C PHE A 116 -17.30 3.36 -17.93
N GLU A 117 -17.13 4.37 -18.81
CA GLU A 117 -15.85 4.98 -19.11
C GLU A 117 -15.23 5.65 -17.87
N LEU A 118 -16.06 6.36 -17.09
CA LEU A 118 -15.59 6.98 -15.85
C LEU A 118 -15.20 5.93 -14.83
N LEU A 119 -15.94 4.83 -14.74
CA LEU A 119 -15.60 3.70 -13.90
C LEU A 119 -14.23 3.11 -14.29
N ILE A 120 -13.98 2.88 -15.58
CA ILE A 120 -12.70 2.39 -16.08
C ILE A 120 -11.56 3.36 -15.72
N ALA A 121 -11.72 4.64 -15.95
CA ALA A 121 -10.72 5.65 -15.59
C ALA A 121 -10.44 5.67 -14.08
N ALA A 122 -11.49 5.62 -13.26
CA ALA A 122 -11.37 5.55 -11.82
C ALA A 122 -10.66 4.26 -11.34
N ARG A 123 -10.86 3.14 -12.04
CA ARG A 123 -10.16 1.87 -11.76
C ARG A 123 -8.67 1.94 -12.05
N VAL A 124 -8.25 2.59 -13.13
CA VAL A 124 -6.83 2.87 -13.38
C VAL A 124 -6.23 3.67 -12.22
N GLY A 125 -6.92 4.75 -11.80
CA GLY A 125 -6.49 5.58 -10.67
C GLY A 125 -6.41 4.83 -9.35
N THR A 126 -7.39 3.97 -9.05
CA THR A 126 -7.38 3.09 -7.87
C THR A 126 -6.19 2.12 -7.91
N GLY A 127 -5.91 1.54 -9.09
CA GLY A 127 -4.75 0.66 -9.31
C GLY A 127 -3.42 1.39 -9.05
N ILE A 128 -3.28 2.63 -9.54
CA ILE A 128 -2.11 3.46 -9.28
C ILE A 128 -1.93 3.68 -7.77
N GLY A 129 -2.98 4.06 -7.05
CA GLY A 129 -2.92 4.23 -5.59
C GLY A 129 -2.55 2.94 -4.84
N ALA A 130 -3.15 1.81 -5.23
CA ALA A 130 -2.89 0.50 -4.63
C ALA A 130 -1.44 0.01 -4.83
N ALA A 131 -0.82 0.35 -5.96
CA ALA A 131 0.57 0.01 -6.24
C ALA A 131 1.53 0.64 -5.21
N ALA A 132 1.27 1.88 -4.76
CA ALA A 132 2.03 2.52 -3.71
C ALA A 132 1.99 1.72 -2.41
N LEU A 133 0.79 1.27 -2.00
CA LEU A 133 0.61 0.49 -0.77
C LEU A 133 1.45 -0.80 -0.82
N ARG A 134 1.41 -1.53 -1.93
CA ARG A 134 2.15 -2.78 -2.08
C ARG A 134 3.66 -2.58 -2.13
N VAL A 135 4.15 -1.68 -2.99
CA VAL A 135 5.59 -1.43 -3.16
C VAL A 135 6.21 -0.93 -1.86
N LEU A 136 5.53 -0.01 -1.18
CA LEU A 136 6.04 0.56 0.07
C LEU A 136 5.92 -0.41 1.25
N ALA A 137 4.88 -1.27 1.31
CA ALA A 137 4.80 -2.33 2.31
C ALA A 137 6.03 -3.23 2.26
N VAL A 138 6.35 -3.78 1.07
CA VAL A 138 7.54 -4.62 0.86
C VAL A 138 8.83 -3.86 1.18
N SER A 139 8.93 -2.60 0.75
CA SER A 139 10.10 -1.76 0.97
C SER A 139 10.33 -1.48 2.47
N ILE A 140 9.28 -1.17 3.22
CA ILE A 140 9.34 -0.91 4.66
C ILE A 140 9.74 -2.19 5.44
N VAL A 141 9.22 -3.35 5.04
CA VAL A 141 9.62 -4.63 5.65
C VAL A 141 11.09 -4.88 5.42
N ARG A 142 11.58 -4.66 4.19
CA ARG A 142 12.98 -4.89 3.81
C ARG A 142 13.96 -3.99 4.54
N ASP A 143 13.55 -2.76 4.91
CA ASP A 143 14.41 -1.85 5.68
C ASP A 143 14.50 -2.20 7.15
N ARG A 144 13.42 -2.74 7.70
CA ARG A 144 13.32 -3.00 9.13
C ARG A 144 13.81 -4.40 9.52
N TYR A 145 13.71 -5.34 8.61
CA TYR A 145 14.05 -6.75 8.86
C TYR A 145 14.91 -7.33 7.75
N SER A 146 15.90 -8.15 8.13
CA SER A 146 16.78 -8.86 7.21
C SER A 146 16.76 -10.38 7.48
N GLY A 147 17.13 -11.17 6.48
CA GLY A 147 17.27 -12.60 6.61
C GLY A 147 16.00 -13.35 7.00
N ARG A 148 16.09 -14.26 7.99
CA ARG A 148 14.99 -15.14 8.41
C ARG A 148 13.77 -14.39 8.98
N THR A 149 13.99 -13.25 9.63
CA THR A 149 12.90 -12.44 10.20
C THR A 149 12.07 -11.79 9.10
N MET A 150 12.71 -11.30 8.04
CA MET A 150 12.02 -10.79 6.86
C MET A 150 11.15 -11.86 6.20
N ALA A 151 11.71 -13.08 6.01
CA ALA A 151 10.96 -14.19 5.43
C ALA A 151 9.70 -14.54 6.25
N ARG A 152 9.80 -14.52 7.58
CA ARG A 152 8.65 -14.78 8.48
C ARG A 152 7.57 -13.71 8.35
N VAL A 153 7.93 -12.42 8.30
CA VAL A 153 6.96 -11.31 8.14
C VAL A 153 6.27 -11.37 6.78
N MET A 154 6.98 -11.80 5.74
CA MET A 154 6.42 -11.91 4.37
C MET A 154 5.58 -13.17 4.16
N ALA A 155 5.65 -14.17 5.05
CA ALA A 155 4.91 -15.42 4.99
C ALA A 155 3.61 -15.42 5.83
N LEU A 156 3.39 -14.37 6.63
CA LEU A 156 2.17 -14.15 7.43
C LEU A 156 1.17 -13.31 6.66
#